data_f1016d2121b01de7e376c5cbdd8d0029
#
_entry.id   f1016d2121b01de7e376c5cbdd8d0029
#
_cell.length_a   1.000
_cell.length_b   1.000
_cell.length_c   1.000
_cell.angle_alpha   90.00
_cell.angle_beta   90.00
_cell.angle_gamma   90.00
#
_symmetry.space_group_name_H-M   'P 1'
#
loop_
_entity.id
_entity.type
_entity.pdbx_description
1 polymer ?
#
loop_
_entity_poly.entity_id
_entity_poly.type
_entity_poly.pdbx_seq_one_letter_code
_entity_poly.pdbx_strand_id
1 'polypeptide(L)'
;MEECAKKGVKAVIIESAGFAEMGGDGKVYQQQIIDIAKKNNIRVMGPNCSGIVSRNIVTSIYPMTKKVPQGNVVLIGQSGLLAAGMASDIVENE
;
A
#
# COMPACT_ATOMS: atom_id res chain seq x y z
N MET A 1 13.86 -3.28 4.23
CA MET A 1 14.19 -2.18 3.27
C MET A 1 15.60 -2.26 2.72
N GLU A 2 16.61 -2.51 3.55
CA GLU A 2 18.01 -2.59 3.06
C GLU A 2 18.20 -3.70 2.00
N GLU A 3 17.60 -4.86 2.20
CA GLU A 3 17.65 -5.94 1.21
C GLU A 3 16.97 -5.55 -0.11
N CYS A 4 15.84 -4.83 -0.03
CA CYS A 4 15.18 -4.27 -1.22
C CYS A 4 16.10 -3.31 -1.98
N ALA A 5 16.80 -2.46 -1.25
CA ALA A 5 17.78 -1.54 -1.84
C ALA A 5 18.92 -2.30 -2.53
N LYS A 6 19.51 -3.30 -1.87
CA LYS A 6 20.56 -4.17 -2.46
C LYS A 6 20.10 -4.89 -3.72
N LYS A 7 18.82 -5.29 -3.76
CA LYS A 7 18.21 -5.95 -4.94
C LYS A 7 17.82 -4.98 -6.05
N GLY A 8 17.94 -3.69 -5.84
CA GLY A 8 17.55 -2.67 -6.83
C GLY A 8 16.05 -2.49 -7.02
N VAL A 9 15.25 -2.84 -6.00
CA VAL A 9 13.79 -2.66 -6.01
C VAL A 9 13.45 -1.18 -6.13
N LYS A 10 12.48 -0.84 -6.98
CA LYS A 10 12.10 0.56 -7.28
C LYS A 10 10.86 1.02 -6.51
N ALA A 11 10.01 0.09 -6.13
CA ALA A 11 8.80 0.39 -5.34
C ALA A 11 8.52 -0.72 -4.34
N VAL A 12 7.99 -0.35 -3.18
CA VAL A 12 7.64 -1.26 -2.09
C VAL A 12 6.27 -0.87 -1.55
N ILE A 13 5.44 -1.86 -1.31
CA ILE A 13 4.19 -1.70 -0.55
C ILE A 13 4.40 -2.38 0.79
N ILE A 14 4.16 -1.66 1.89
CA ILE A 14 4.27 -2.17 3.25
C ILE A 14 2.86 -2.25 3.84
N GLU A 15 2.31 -3.45 3.87
CA GLU A 15 0.98 -3.68 4.41
C GLU A 15 0.97 -3.77 5.93
N SER A 16 2.08 -4.22 6.51
CA SER A 16 2.22 -4.37 7.96
C SER A 16 2.00 -3.06 8.73
N ALA A 17 1.30 -3.15 9.85
CA ALA A 17 1.23 -2.15 10.91
C ALA A 17 2.41 -2.30 11.88
N GLY A 18 2.47 -1.44 12.91
CA GLY A 18 3.50 -1.47 13.95
C GLY A 18 4.54 -0.36 13.81
N PHE A 19 4.21 0.71 13.12
CA PHE A 19 5.09 1.84 12.84
C PHE A 19 4.65 3.10 13.58
N ALA A 20 4.64 4.26 12.96
CA ALA A 20 4.41 5.54 13.63
C ALA A 20 3.06 5.62 14.35
N GLU A 21 2.05 4.88 13.91
CA GLU A 21 0.75 4.79 14.56
C GLU A 21 0.81 4.18 15.97
N MET A 22 1.83 3.38 16.27
CA MET A 22 2.06 2.81 17.61
C MET A 22 2.82 3.76 18.54
N GLY A 23 3.40 4.85 18.02
CA GLY A 23 4.28 5.71 18.79
C GLY A 23 5.64 5.07 19.08
N GLY A 24 6.37 5.61 20.05
CA GLY A 24 7.64 5.03 20.53
C GLY A 24 8.60 4.60 19.42
N ASP A 25 9.05 3.36 19.50
CA ASP A 25 9.98 2.75 18.53
C ASP A 25 9.39 2.64 17.12
N GLY A 26 8.06 2.59 16.99
CA GLY A 26 7.41 2.57 15.69
C GLY A 26 7.73 3.78 14.83
N LYS A 27 7.84 4.96 15.44
CA LYS A 27 8.28 6.19 14.74
C LYS A 27 9.72 6.09 14.27
N VAL A 28 10.59 5.48 15.07
CA VAL A 28 12.00 5.26 14.70
C VAL A 28 12.09 4.33 13.50
N TYR A 29 11.37 3.21 13.52
CA TYR A 29 11.34 2.26 12.41
C TYR A 29 10.81 2.90 11.12
N GLN A 30 9.76 3.69 11.21
CA GLN A 30 9.23 4.40 10.04
C GLN A 30 10.24 5.40 9.49
N GLN A 31 10.94 6.13 10.34
CA GLN A 31 11.99 7.05 9.90
C GLN A 31 13.13 6.31 9.17
N GLN A 32 13.55 5.15 9.69
CA GLN A 32 14.56 4.31 9.01
C GLN A 32 14.09 3.86 7.62
N ILE A 33 12.81 3.49 7.46
CA ILE A 33 12.24 3.18 6.15
C ILE A 33 12.35 4.36 5.20
N ILE A 34 11.97 5.55 5.67
CA ILE A 34 12.03 6.80 4.87
C ILE A 34 13.46 7.10 4.42
N ASP A 35 14.42 6.98 5.32
CA ASP A 35 15.83 7.30 5.04
C ASP A 35 16.41 6.32 4.00
N ILE A 36 16.17 5.03 4.16
CA ILE A 36 16.61 4.00 3.20
C ILE A 36 15.94 4.22 1.83
N ALA A 37 14.64 4.50 1.82
CA ALA A 37 13.89 4.74 0.60
C ALA A 37 14.43 5.96 -0.17
N LYS A 38 14.62 7.08 0.52
CA LYS A 38 15.18 8.30 -0.07
C LYS A 38 16.59 8.08 -0.62
N LYS A 39 17.47 7.46 0.19
CA LYS A 39 18.86 7.18 -0.19
C LYS A 39 18.97 6.33 -1.46
N ASN A 40 18.04 5.40 -1.66
CA ASN A 40 18.09 4.43 -2.75
C ASN A 40 17.04 4.69 -3.86
N ASN A 41 16.37 5.83 -3.82
CA ASN A 41 15.32 6.20 -4.78
C ASN A 41 14.23 5.14 -4.93
N ILE A 42 13.76 4.60 -3.79
CA ILE A 42 12.68 3.62 -3.71
C ILE A 42 11.39 4.34 -3.36
N ARG A 43 10.34 4.13 -4.13
CA ARG A 43 8.99 4.58 -3.77
C ARG A 43 8.40 3.64 -2.73
N VAL A 44 7.76 4.21 -1.71
CA VAL A 44 7.10 3.42 -0.65
C VAL A 44 5.65 3.85 -0.53
N MET A 45 4.77 2.87 -0.52
CA MET A 45 3.37 3.01 -0.10
C MET A 45 3.20 2.29 1.23
N GLY A 46 2.55 2.91 2.18
CA GLY A 46 2.48 2.43 3.58
C GLY A 46 3.59 3.04 4.44
N PRO A 47 3.84 2.51 5.62
CA PRO A 47 3.29 1.27 6.20
C PRO A 47 1.79 1.34 6.52
N ASN A 48 1.25 0.25 7.06
CA ASN A 48 -0.17 0.10 7.42
C ASN A 48 -1.09 0.40 6.22
N CYS A 49 -0.79 -0.18 5.07
CA CYS A 49 -1.49 0.03 3.81
C CYS A 49 -2.24 -1.23 3.39
N SER A 50 -3.47 -1.09 2.95
CA SER A 50 -4.28 -2.21 2.47
C SER A 50 -3.92 -2.68 1.06
N GLY A 51 -2.97 -2.04 0.41
CA GLY A 51 -2.51 -2.38 -0.93
C GLY A 51 -3.03 -1.47 -2.03
N ILE A 52 -2.81 -1.90 -3.26
CA ILE A 52 -3.24 -1.22 -4.48
C ILE A 52 -4.09 -2.20 -5.29
N VAL A 53 -5.20 -1.72 -5.80
CA VAL A 53 -6.05 -2.45 -6.73
C VAL A 53 -6.19 -1.66 -8.01
N SER A 54 -5.79 -2.24 -9.11
CA SER A 54 -5.98 -1.70 -10.45
C SER A 54 -6.21 -2.83 -11.45
N ARG A 55 -6.56 -2.50 -12.69
CA ARG A 55 -6.76 -3.50 -13.75
C ARG A 55 -5.59 -4.49 -13.92
N ASN A 56 -4.36 -4.01 -13.71
CA ASN A 56 -3.15 -4.78 -14.01
C ASN A 56 -2.40 -5.22 -12.76
N ILE A 57 -2.71 -4.63 -11.62
CA ILE A 57 -2.00 -4.89 -10.35
C ILE A 57 -3.05 -5.02 -9.26
N VAL A 58 -3.03 -6.15 -8.60
CA VAL A 58 -3.83 -6.39 -7.39
C VAL A 58 -2.87 -6.84 -6.30
N THR A 59 -2.61 -5.96 -5.36
CA THR A 59 -1.85 -6.25 -4.14
C THR A 59 -2.69 -5.77 -2.97
N SER A 60 -3.69 -6.54 -2.60
CA SER A 60 -4.61 -6.16 -1.55
C SER A 60 -4.71 -7.26 -0.51
N ILE A 61 -4.71 -6.85 0.78
CA ILE A 61 -5.02 -7.76 1.89
C ILE A 61 -6.51 -8.18 1.89
N TYR A 62 -7.35 -7.48 1.14
CA TYR A 62 -8.76 -7.84 0.98
C TYR A 62 -8.96 -8.62 -0.32
N PRO A 63 -9.65 -9.77 -0.25
CA PRO A 63 -9.93 -10.55 -1.46
C PRO A 63 -10.85 -9.76 -2.41
N MET A 64 -10.46 -9.74 -3.67
CA MET A 64 -11.30 -9.20 -4.75
C MET A 64 -11.87 -10.37 -5.55
N THR A 65 -13.18 -10.45 -5.65
CA THR A 65 -13.88 -11.56 -6.30
C THR A 65 -13.99 -11.39 -7.82
N LYS A 66 -13.94 -10.16 -8.29
CA LYS A 66 -14.05 -9.82 -9.72
C LYS A 66 -12.85 -9.00 -10.19
N LYS A 67 -12.61 -9.01 -11.49
CA LYS A 67 -11.62 -8.12 -12.11
C LYS A 67 -12.11 -6.68 -12.04
N VAL A 68 -11.20 -5.77 -11.72
CA VAL A 68 -11.48 -4.33 -11.74
C VAL A 68 -11.80 -3.89 -13.17
N PRO A 69 -12.94 -3.28 -13.41
CA PRO A 69 -13.32 -2.79 -14.72
C PRO A 69 -12.42 -1.65 -15.18
N GLN A 70 -12.46 -1.38 -16.48
CA GLN A 70 -11.75 -0.21 -17.00
C GLN A 70 -12.60 1.03 -16.73
N GLY A 71 -12.00 2.03 -16.06
CA GLY A 71 -12.67 3.28 -15.75
C GLY A 71 -11.68 4.43 -15.65
N ASN A 72 -12.21 5.61 -15.41
CA ASN A 72 -11.46 6.86 -15.25
C ASN A 72 -11.62 7.46 -13.85
N VAL A 73 -12.15 6.69 -12.91
CA VAL A 73 -12.29 7.09 -11.51
C VAL A 73 -11.20 6.41 -10.69
N VAL A 74 -10.55 7.17 -9.81
CA VAL A 74 -9.57 6.66 -8.86
C VAL A 74 -10.08 6.90 -7.45
N LEU A 75 -10.06 5.85 -6.63
CA LEU A 75 -10.35 5.92 -5.20
C LEU A 75 -9.04 5.91 -4.41
N ILE A 76 -8.82 6.94 -3.61
CA ILE A 76 -7.73 7.02 -2.66
C ILE A 76 -8.32 7.26 -1.28
N GLY A 77 -8.09 6.34 -0.35
CA GLY A 77 -8.63 6.42 1.00
C GLY A 77 -7.56 6.17 2.06
N GLN A 78 -7.63 6.88 3.16
CA GLN A 78 -6.80 6.64 4.33
C GLN A 78 -7.29 5.41 5.11
N SER A 79 -8.60 5.22 5.21
CA SER A 79 -9.19 4.05 5.85
C SER A 79 -9.21 2.88 4.87
N GLY A 80 -8.35 1.88 5.11
CA GLY A 80 -8.28 0.67 4.27
C GLY A 80 -9.59 -0.08 4.22
N LEU A 81 -10.31 -0.21 5.35
CA LEU A 81 -11.59 -0.90 5.42
C LEU A 81 -12.66 -0.18 4.59
N LEU A 82 -12.74 1.14 4.70
CA LEU A 82 -13.71 1.93 3.95
C LEU A 82 -13.40 1.90 2.45
N ALA A 83 -12.14 2.09 2.07
CA ALA A 83 -11.71 2.04 0.68
C ALA A 83 -11.95 0.66 0.06
N ALA A 84 -11.68 -0.42 0.79
CA ALA A 84 -11.95 -1.78 0.33
C ALA A 84 -13.45 -2.05 0.15
N GLY A 85 -14.29 -1.62 1.09
CA GLY A 85 -15.74 -1.73 0.99
C GLY A 85 -16.30 -1.00 -0.23
N MET A 86 -15.88 0.25 -0.44
CA MET A 86 -16.30 1.03 -1.62
C MET A 86 -15.80 0.41 -2.93
N ALA A 87 -14.55 -0.10 -2.96
CA ALA A 87 -14.00 -0.75 -4.15
C ALA A 87 -14.77 -2.04 -4.48
N SER A 88 -15.10 -2.84 -3.45
CA SER A 88 -15.91 -4.05 -3.63
C SER A 88 -17.30 -3.72 -4.17
N ASP A 89 -17.97 -2.72 -3.59
CA ASP A 89 -19.31 -2.31 -4.01
C ASP A 89 -19.32 -1.82 -5.47
N ILE A 90 -18.35 -1.03 -5.88
CA ILE A 90 -18.20 -0.57 -7.27
C ILE A 90 -17.99 -1.77 -8.22
N VAL A 91 -17.15 -2.73 -7.85
CA VAL A 91 -16.82 -3.88 -8.71
C VAL A 91 -17.98 -4.89 -8.78
N GLU A 92 -18.77 -5.02 -7.73
CA GLU A 92 -19.87 -5.99 -7.68
C GLU A 92 -21.15 -5.50 -8.35
N ASN A 93 -21.34 -4.19 -8.42
CA ASN A 93 -22.56 -3.58 -8.97
C ASN A 93 -22.44 -3.11 -10.44
N GLU A 94 -21.31 -3.36 -11.10
CA GLU A 94 -21.14 -3.25 -12.55
C GLU A 94 -21.21 -4.63 -13.23
#